data_a3fc8c762ab9ac9c329d8f0b7b691117
#
_entry.id   a3fc8c762ab9ac9c329d8f0b7b691117
#
_cell.length_a   1.000
_cell.length_b   1.000
_cell.length_c   1.000
_cell.angle_alpha   90.00
_cell.angle_beta   90.00
_cell.angle_gamma   90.00
#
_symmetry.space_group_name_H-M   'P 1'
#
loop_
_entity.id
_entity.type
_entity.pdbx_description
1 polymer ?
#
loop_
_entity_poly.entity_id
_entity_poly.type
_entity_poly.pdbx_seq_one_letter_code
_entity_poly.pdbx_strand_id
1 'polypeptide(L)'
;QVILLIDEIDKADLEFPNDLLWELDQMEFDISETGRTVRAKQRPIIIITSNAEKELPDAFLRRCIFHYIEFPDEGLMSQIIRVHYPDLEDAMLTQVLKAFYQLRAMNGLQKKPGTSELLDWIQALQLGGVDPACLHESLPFVGALLKKNEDIELVRRRQE
;
A
#
# COMPACT_ATOMS: atom_id res chain seq x y z
N GLN A 1 -27.24 10.42 4.00
CA GLN A 1 -25.94 11.00 3.66
C GLN A 1 -25.16 10.01 2.80
N VAL A 2 -24.57 10.47 1.68
CA VAL A 2 -23.80 9.62 0.75
C VAL A 2 -22.32 9.82 1.05
N ILE A 3 -21.54 8.72 0.99
CA ILE A 3 -20.09 8.73 1.03
C ILE A 3 -19.60 8.40 -0.38
N LEU A 4 -18.74 9.24 -0.93
CA LEU A 4 -18.06 9.04 -2.20
C LEU A 4 -16.58 8.71 -1.92
N LEU A 5 -16.13 7.55 -2.38
CA LEU A 5 -14.72 7.18 -2.37
C LEU A 5 -14.13 7.40 -3.77
N ILE A 6 -13.04 8.17 -3.84
CA ILE A 6 -12.19 8.32 -5.02
C ILE A 6 -10.86 7.66 -4.67
N ASP A 7 -10.67 6.45 -5.17
CA ASP A 7 -9.52 5.63 -4.82
C ASP A 7 -8.36 5.85 -5.80
N GLU A 8 -7.12 5.86 -5.28
CA GLU A 8 -5.89 5.98 -6.07
C GLU A 8 -5.87 7.17 -7.05
N ILE A 9 -6.20 8.38 -6.57
CA ILE A 9 -6.28 9.58 -7.43
C ILE A 9 -4.97 9.88 -8.17
N ASP A 10 -3.84 9.47 -7.62
CA ASP A 10 -2.51 9.61 -8.22
C ASP A 10 -2.27 8.71 -9.44
N LYS A 11 -3.18 7.75 -9.72
CA LYS A 11 -3.17 6.96 -10.96
C LYS A 11 -3.82 7.68 -12.14
N ALA A 12 -4.64 8.67 -11.88
CA ALA A 12 -5.27 9.48 -12.90
C ALA A 12 -4.25 10.37 -13.64
N ASP A 13 -4.70 11.01 -14.72
CA ASP A 13 -3.89 11.99 -15.44
C ASP A 13 -3.53 13.18 -14.53
N LEU A 14 -2.40 13.82 -14.83
CA LEU A 14 -1.81 14.86 -13.96
C LEU A 14 -2.75 16.05 -13.74
N GLU A 15 -3.61 16.34 -14.71
CA GLU A 15 -4.57 17.45 -14.67
C GLU A 15 -5.87 17.09 -13.96
N PHE A 16 -6.21 15.79 -13.89
CA PHE A 16 -7.48 15.32 -13.33
C PHE A 16 -7.78 15.81 -11.91
N PRO A 17 -6.84 15.83 -10.94
CA PRO A 17 -7.13 16.37 -9.62
C PRO A 17 -7.55 17.85 -9.64
N ASN A 18 -6.99 18.65 -10.56
CA ASN A 18 -7.37 20.05 -10.73
C ASN A 18 -8.75 20.19 -11.39
N ASP A 19 -9.03 19.38 -12.41
CA ASP A 19 -10.33 19.38 -13.09
C ASP A 19 -11.45 19.01 -12.13
N LEU A 20 -11.19 18.04 -11.25
CA LEU A 20 -12.14 17.61 -10.24
C LEU A 20 -12.47 18.69 -9.19
N LEU A 21 -11.62 19.71 -9.01
CA LEU A 21 -11.83 20.76 -8.01
C LEU A 21 -13.11 21.55 -8.25
N TRP A 22 -13.42 21.84 -9.51
CA TRP A 22 -14.61 22.61 -9.86
C TRP A 22 -15.89 21.82 -9.53
N GLU A 23 -15.94 20.55 -9.90
CA GLU A 23 -17.06 19.65 -9.63
C GLU A 23 -17.28 19.45 -8.13
N LEU A 24 -16.19 19.34 -7.36
CA LEU A 24 -16.25 19.22 -5.91
C LEU A 24 -16.70 20.52 -5.22
N ASP A 25 -16.32 21.68 -5.76
CA ASP A 25 -16.72 22.97 -5.22
C ASP A 25 -18.20 23.27 -5.56
N GLN A 26 -18.62 23.06 -6.81
CA GLN A 26 -20.00 23.32 -7.27
C GLN A 26 -20.96 22.19 -6.92
N MET A 27 -20.46 20.99 -6.64
CA MET A 27 -21.26 19.79 -6.45
C MET A 27 -22.15 19.46 -7.66
N GLU A 28 -21.63 19.73 -8.84
CA GLU A 28 -22.27 19.41 -10.12
C GLU A 28 -21.22 19.00 -11.15
N PHE A 29 -21.65 18.19 -12.12
CA PHE A 29 -20.85 17.85 -13.28
C PHE A 29 -21.71 17.64 -14.53
N ASP A 30 -21.11 17.86 -15.68
CA ASP A 30 -21.76 17.71 -16.97
C ASP A 30 -21.40 16.36 -17.60
N ILE A 31 -22.42 15.65 -18.08
CA ILE A 31 -22.24 14.43 -18.87
C ILE A 31 -22.22 14.83 -20.34
N SER A 32 -21.02 14.91 -20.93
CA SER A 32 -20.80 15.41 -22.29
C SER A 32 -21.60 14.64 -23.35
N GLU A 33 -21.72 13.30 -23.18
CA GLU A 33 -22.40 12.41 -24.14
C GLU A 33 -23.90 12.65 -24.21
N THR A 34 -24.50 13.15 -23.14
CA THR A 34 -25.96 13.35 -23.04
C THR A 34 -26.37 14.81 -22.92
N GLY A 35 -25.41 15.72 -22.73
CA GLY A 35 -25.65 17.14 -22.46
C GLY A 35 -26.41 17.38 -21.15
N ARG A 36 -26.37 16.43 -20.21
CA ARG A 36 -27.07 16.55 -18.92
C ARG A 36 -26.13 17.00 -17.84
N THR A 37 -26.57 18.01 -17.05
CA THR A 37 -25.91 18.40 -15.80
C THR A 37 -26.51 17.61 -14.64
N VAL A 38 -25.67 16.98 -13.83
CA VAL A 38 -26.03 16.29 -12.59
C VAL A 38 -25.60 17.16 -11.42
N ARG A 39 -26.55 17.47 -10.53
CA ARG A 39 -26.32 18.27 -9.32
C ARG A 39 -26.61 17.45 -8.09
N ALA A 40 -25.71 17.54 -7.10
CA ALA A 40 -25.92 16.91 -5.82
C ALA A 40 -27.03 17.63 -5.04
N LYS A 41 -28.03 16.89 -4.56
CA LYS A 41 -29.09 17.45 -3.67
C LYS A 41 -28.57 17.73 -2.26
N GLN A 42 -27.55 16.99 -1.82
CA GLN A 42 -26.86 17.14 -0.55
C GLN A 42 -25.39 16.90 -0.76
N ARG A 43 -24.53 17.64 -0.07
CA ARG A 43 -23.09 17.46 -0.15
C ARG A 43 -22.69 16.08 0.40
N PRO A 44 -22.05 15.22 -0.38
CA PRO A 44 -21.52 13.94 0.09
C PRO A 44 -20.31 14.16 1.02
N ILE A 45 -20.00 13.15 1.82
CA ILE A 45 -18.66 13.05 2.41
C ILE A 45 -17.77 12.44 1.35
N ILE A 46 -16.66 13.10 1.02
CA ILE A 46 -15.74 12.66 -0.01
C ILE A 46 -14.46 12.18 0.67
N ILE A 47 -14.09 10.94 0.38
CA ILE A 47 -12.84 10.31 0.84
C ILE A 47 -12.00 10.07 -0.40
N ILE A 48 -10.75 10.52 -0.37
CA ILE A 48 -9.82 10.41 -1.50
C ILE A 48 -8.57 9.71 -0.98
N THR A 49 -8.12 8.66 -1.69
CA THR A 49 -6.89 7.95 -1.36
C THR A 49 -5.81 8.22 -2.41
N SER A 50 -4.56 8.15 -1.98
CA SER A 50 -3.39 8.24 -2.84
C SER A 50 -2.27 7.40 -2.26
N ASN A 51 -1.55 6.68 -3.11
CA ASN A 51 -0.33 5.95 -2.75
C ASN A 51 0.93 6.82 -2.86
N ALA A 52 0.78 8.12 -3.13
CA ALA A 52 1.86 9.08 -3.32
C ALA A 52 2.87 8.68 -4.43
N GLU A 53 2.41 7.97 -5.47
CA GLU A 53 3.25 7.64 -6.63
C GLU A 53 3.50 8.87 -7.52
N LYS A 54 2.55 9.81 -7.52
CA LYS A 54 2.67 11.14 -8.13
C LYS A 54 2.32 12.20 -7.09
N GLU A 55 2.98 13.35 -7.17
CA GLU A 55 2.63 14.49 -6.34
C GLU A 55 1.28 15.06 -6.76
N LEU A 56 0.41 15.30 -5.78
CA LEU A 56 -0.87 15.95 -5.99
C LEU A 56 -0.68 17.48 -5.97
N PRO A 57 -1.42 18.23 -6.82
CA PRO A 57 -1.31 19.68 -6.86
C PRO A 57 -1.63 20.33 -5.51
N ASP A 58 -0.87 21.34 -5.12
CA ASP A 58 -1.09 22.13 -3.89
C ASP A 58 -2.50 22.71 -3.80
N ALA A 59 -3.06 23.14 -4.93
CA ALA A 59 -4.42 23.67 -5.01
C ALA A 59 -5.46 22.63 -4.60
N PHE A 60 -5.22 21.36 -4.92
CA PHE A 60 -6.06 20.23 -4.53
C PHE A 60 -5.90 19.93 -3.04
N LEU A 61 -4.67 19.78 -2.56
CA LEU A 61 -4.37 19.46 -1.16
C LEU A 61 -4.93 20.49 -0.17
N ARG A 62 -4.91 21.77 -0.51
CA ARG A 62 -5.47 22.85 0.33
C ARG A 62 -6.98 22.72 0.59
N ARG A 63 -7.71 21.98 -0.23
CA ARG A 63 -9.16 21.74 -0.09
C ARG A 63 -9.46 20.45 0.67
N CYS A 64 -8.45 19.67 1.02
CA CYS A 64 -8.58 18.40 1.70
C CYS A 64 -8.16 18.51 3.17
N ILE A 65 -8.79 17.73 4.03
CA ILE A 65 -8.24 17.40 5.33
C ILE A 65 -7.27 16.23 5.09
N PHE A 66 -5.98 16.51 5.22
CA PHE A 66 -4.95 15.52 4.95
C PHE A 66 -4.75 14.60 6.15
N HIS A 67 -4.70 13.29 5.87
CA HIS A 67 -4.34 12.27 6.85
C HIS A 67 -3.33 11.31 6.22
N TYR A 68 -2.15 11.22 6.82
CA TYR A 68 -1.12 10.29 6.39
C TYR A 68 -1.27 8.97 7.16
N ILE A 69 -1.33 7.86 6.43
CA ILE A 69 -1.36 6.52 7.00
C ILE A 69 0.08 5.99 6.98
N GLU A 70 0.69 5.93 8.16
CA GLU A 70 2.03 5.38 8.31
C GLU A 70 2.05 3.88 8.04
N PHE A 71 3.21 3.41 7.54
CA PHE A 71 3.40 1.97 7.41
C PHE A 71 3.36 1.33 8.80
N PRO A 72 2.67 0.19 8.98
CA PRO A 72 2.54 -0.46 10.28
C PRO A 72 3.90 -0.72 10.93
N ASP A 73 4.01 -0.48 12.22
CA ASP A 73 5.13 -0.95 13.04
C ASP A 73 5.04 -2.47 13.28
N GLU A 74 6.06 -3.05 13.92
CA GLU A 74 6.11 -4.50 14.18
C GLU A 74 4.91 -4.98 15.02
N GLY A 75 4.47 -4.17 15.98
CA GLY A 75 3.34 -4.51 16.86
C GLY A 75 2.02 -4.58 16.10
N LEU A 76 1.72 -3.56 15.29
CA LEU A 76 0.52 -3.53 14.46
C LEU A 76 0.60 -4.59 13.35
N MET A 77 1.77 -4.79 12.74
CA MET A 77 1.98 -5.81 11.72
C MET A 77 1.76 -7.22 12.27
N SER A 78 2.20 -7.49 13.51
CA SER A 78 1.92 -8.75 14.19
C SER A 78 0.42 -9.00 14.33
N GLN A 79 -0.35 -7.97 14.70
CA GLN A 79 -1.82 -8.10 14.79
C GLN A 79 -2.44 -8.37 13.41
N ILE A 80 -1.99 -7.67 12.36
CA ILE A 80 -2.45 -7.89 10.99
C ILE A 80 -2.18 -9.34 10.56
N ILE A 81 -0.97 -9.84 10.80
CA ILE A 81 -0.61 -11.24 10.46
C ILE A 81 -1.51 -12.22 11.21
N ARG A 82 -1.78 -11.99 12.50
CA ARG A 82 -2.66 -12.85 13.29
C ARG A 82 -4.09 -12.90 12.81
N VAL A 83 -4.59 -11.81 12.21
CA VAL A 83 -5.93 -11.80 11.59
C VAL A 83 -5.98 -12.70 10.35
N HIS A 84 -4.92 -12.73 9.55
CA HIS A 84 -4.84 -13.53 8.33
C HIS A 84 -4.41 -14.97 8.56
N TYR A 85 -3.52 -15.18 9.56
CA TYR A 85 -2.92 -16.45 9.91
C TYR A 85 -3.02 -16.69 11.43
N PRO A 86 -4.23 -17.00 11.95
CA PRO A 86 -4.45 -17.15 13.38
C PRO A 86 -3.64 -18.29 14.02
N ASP A 87 -3.36 -19.34 13.23
CA ASP A 87 -2.63 -20.53 13.68
C ASP A 87 -1.12 -20.48 13.40
N LEU A 88 -0.59 -19.31 12.98
CA LEU A 88 0.84 -19.16 12.72
C LEU A 88 1.62 -19.30 14.04
N GLU A 89 2.62 -20.16 14.07
CA GLU A 89 3.49 -20.38 15.22
C GLU A 89 4.23 -19.09 15.63
N ASP A 90 4.37 -18.83 16.94
CA ASP A 90 5.03 -17.63 17.46
C ASP A 90 6.49 -17.52 17.01
N ALA A 91 7.18 -18.67 16.91
CA ALA A 91 8.54 -18.71 16.39
C ALA A 91 8.62 -18.21 14.94
N MET A 92 7.71 -18.67 14.07
CA MET A 92 7.63 -18.22 12.69
C MET A 92 7.30 -16.74 12.61
N LEU A 93 6.28 -16.28 13.35
CA LEU A 93 5.87 -14.87 13.37
C LEU A 93 7.05 -13.95 13.75
N THR A 94 7.80 -14.31 14.79
CA THR A 94 8.93 -13.52 15.27
C THR A 94 10.03 -13.43 14.22
N GLN A 95 10.40 -14.53 13.58
CA GLN A 95 11.46 -14.55 12.59
C GLN A 95 11.05 -13.83 11.29
N VAL A 96 9.80 -14.01 10.85
CA VAL A 96 9.24 -13.34 9.68
C VAL A 96 9.24 -11.82 9.88
N LEU A 97 8.75 -11.32 11.01
CA LEU A 97 8.76 -9.89 11.30
C LEU A 97 10.18 -9.33 11.31
N LYS A 98 11.10 -10.00 12.01
CA LYS A 98 12.50 -9.59 12.07
C LYS A 98 13.12 -9.50 10.67
N ALA A 99 13.01 -10.55 9.88
CA ALA A 99 13.56 -10.59 8.52
C ALA A 99 12.92 -9.52 7.61
N PHE A 100 11.61 -9.35 7.70
CA PHE A 100 10.88 -8.37 6.91
C PHE A 100 11.31 -6.93 7.22
N TYR A 101 11.37 -6.54 8.50
CA TYR A 101 11.78 -5.17 8.86
C TYR A 101 13.27 -4.92 8.62
N GLN A 102 14.12 -5.92 8.79
CA GLN A 102 15.52 -5.83 8.36
C GLN A 102 15.64 -5.58 6.86
N LEU A 103 14.88 -6.33 6.04
CA LEU A 103 14.83 -6.12 4.61
C LEU A 103 14.33 -4.70 4.27
N ARG A 104 13.26 -4.24 4.89
CA ARG A 104 12.73 -2.87 4.66
C ARG A 104 13.68 -1.76 5.09
N ALA A 105 14.54 -2.02 6.08
CA ALA A 105 15.57 -1.07 6.52
C ALA A 105 16.79 -1.03 5.59
N MET A 106 16.91 -1.96 4.64
CA MET A 106 18.03 -1.97 3.68
C MET A 106 18.00 -0.74 2.78
N ASN A 107 19.15 -0.07 2.70
CA ASN A 107 19.35 1.00 1.73
C ASN A 107 19.56 0.44 0.32
N GLY A 108 19.01 1.12 -0.67
CA GLY A 108 19.20 0.80 -2.09
C GLY A 108 18.07 -0.03 -2.70
N LEU A 109 17.08 -0.47 -1.93
CA LEU A 109 15.88 -1.08 -2.52
C LEU A 109 15.08 -0.02 -3.29
N GLN A 110 14.75 -0.34 -4.54
CA GLN A 110 13.90 0.50 -5.38
C GLN A 110 12.45 0.49 -4.90
N LYS A 111 11.98 -0.69 -4.45
CA LYS A 111 10.64 -0.85 -3.88
C LYS A 111 10.70 -1.66 -2.59
N LYS A 112 10.39 -1.03 -1.47
CA LYS A 112 10.26 -1.74 -0.19
C LYS A 112 9.00 -2.62 -0.22
N PRO A 113 9.08 -3.89 0.24
CA PRO A 113 7.92 -4.77 0.27
C PRO A 113 6.83 -4.23 1.20
N GLY A 114 5.57 -4.37 0.81
CA GLY A 114 4.40 -3.96 1.57
C GLY A 114 3.80 -5.09 2.40
N THR A 115 2.65 -4.81 3.01
CA THR A 115 1.93 -5.79 3.84
C THR A 115 1.44 -6.97 3.02
N SER A 116 0.94 -6.75 1.80
CA SER A 116 0.47 -7.83 0.92
C SER A 116 1.60 -8.79 0.56
N GLU A 117 2.77 -8.26 0.18
CA GLU A 117 3.94 -9.07 -0.13
C GLU A 117 4.41 -9.88 1.09
N LEU A 118 4.28 -9.32 2.31
CA LEU A 118 4.58 -10.06 3.54
C LEU A 118 3.62 -11.24 3.76
N LEU A 119 2.32 -11.01 3.55
CA LEU A 119 1.31 -12.08 3.70
C LEU A 119 1.51 -13.18 2.65
N ASP A 120 1.79 -12.82 1.40
CA ASP A 120 2.13 -13.78 0.33
C ASP A 120 3.38 -14.59 0.69
N TRP A 121 4.39 -13.93 1.27
CA TRP A 121 5.62 -14.60 1.69
C TRP A 121 5.38 -15.59 2.82
N ILE A 122 4.59 -15.23 3.83
CA ILE A 122 4.20 -16.14 4.92
C ILE A 122 3.51 -17.38 4.36
N GLN A 123 2.58 -17.19 3.41
CA GLN A 123 1.91 -18.31 2.75
C GLN A 123 2.90 -19.23 2.03
N ALA A 124 3.84 -18.64 1.30
CA ALA A 124 4.87 -19.41 0.60
C ALA A 124 5.77 -20.20 1.58
N LEU A 125 6.16 -19.59 2.72
CA LEU A 125 6.95 -20.27 3.76
C LEU A 125 6.19 -21.45 4.37
N GLN A 126 4.92 -21.29 4.69
CA GLN A 126 4.07 -22.37 5.24
C GLN A 126 3.92 -23.51 4.24
N LEU A 127 3.60 -23.21 2.97
CA LEU A 127 3.46 -24.23 1.91
C LEU A 127 4.78 -24.95 1.63
N GLY A 128 5.90 -24.27 1.75
CA GLY A 128 7.25 -24.82 1.58
C GLY A 128 7.76 -25.60 2.80
N GLY A 129 7.05 -25.59 3.93
CA GLY A 129 7.48 -26.25 5.15
C GLY A 129 8.81 -25.71 5.70
N VAL A 130 9.04 -24.39 5.56
CA VAL A 130 10.30 -23.76 5.93
C VAL A 130 10.43 -23.69 7.45
N ASP A 131 11.58 -24.14 7.99
CA ASP A 131 11.89 -23.96 9.40
C ASP A 131 12.14 -22.47 9.71
N PRO A 132 11.47 -21.90 10.72
CA PRO A 132 11.70 -20.51 11.17
C PRO A 132 13.18 -20.20 11.42
N ALA A 133 13.97 -21.14 11.91
CA ALA A 133 15.38 -20.96 12.18
C ALA A 133 16.21 -20.61 10.93
N CYS A 134 15.78 -21.03 9.74
CA CYS A 134 16.48 -20.73 8.49
C CYS A 134 16.33 -19.28 8.03
N LEU A 135 15.33 -18.54 8.53
CA LEU A 135 15.01 -17.19 8.06
C LEU A 135 16.07 -16.13 8.44
N HIS A 136 16.95 -16.43 9.38
CA HIS A 136 18.03 -15.51 9.74
C HIS A 136 19.23 -15.59 8.80
N GLU A 137 19.43 -16.73 8.09
CA GLU A 137 20.55 -16.98 7.18
C GLU A 137 20.14 -16.74 5.72
N SER A 138 18.89 -17.00 5.38
CA SER A 138 18.41 -16.90 4.02
C SER A 138 16.97 -16.38 3.97
N LEU A 139 16.57 -15.84 2.81
CA LEU A 139 15.20 -15.43 2.54
C LEU A 139 14.59 -16.36 1.48
N PRO A 140 14.12 -17.56 1.89
CA PRO A 140 13.42 -18.44 0.95
C PRO A 140 12.24 -17.73 0.32
N PHE A 141 11.97 -18.02 -0.95
CA PHE A 141 10.87 -17.40 -1.70
C PHE A 141 10.91 -15.85 -1.73
N VAL A 142 12.12 -15.27 -1.75
CA VAL A 142 12.32 -13.81 -1.77
C VAL A 142 11.52 -13.08 -2.87
N GLY A 143 11.20 -13.77 -3.97
CA GLY A 143 10.34 -13.24 -5.04
C GLY A 143 8.88 -12.98 -4.61
N ALA A 144 8.43 -13.53 -3.46
CA ALA A 144 7.16 -13.14 -2.87
C ALA A 144 7.24 -11.72 -2.27
N LEU A 145 8.39 -11.38 -1.66
CA LEU A 145 8.63 -10.05 -1.06
C LEU A 145 9.06 -9.00 -2.07
N LEU A 146 9.98 -9.34 -2.97
CA LEU A 146 10.60 -8.39 -3.90
C LEU A 146 10.12 -8.65 -5.32
N LYS A 147 9.62 -7.61 -5.98
CA LYS A 147 9.05 -7.67 -7.33
C LYS A 147 9.98 -7.09 -8.41
N LYS A 148 11.21 -6.69 -8.02
CA LYS A 148 12.22 -6.18 -8.94
C LYS A 148 13.48 -7.03 -8.88
N ASN A 149 14.02 -7.40 -10.04
CA ASN A 149 15.22 -8.24 -10.12
C ASN A 149 16.43 -7.58 -9.46
N GLU A 150 16.59 -6.27 -9.62
CA GLU A 150 17.67 -5.49 -9.04
C GLU A 150 17.65 -5.55 -7.50
N ASP A 151 16.46 -5.52 -6.90
CA ASP A 151 16.29 -5.65 -5.46
C ASP A 151 16.64 -7.07 -4.97
N ILE A 152 16.24 -8.10 -5.72
CA ILE A 152 16.57 -9.50 -5.43
C ILE A 152 18.08 -9.71 -5.48
N GLU A 153 18.75 -9.21 -6.52
CA GLU A 153 20.20 -9.30 -6.67
C GLU A 153 20.94 -8.54 -5.55
N LEU A 154 20.44 -7.38 -5.15
CA LEU A 154 20.99 -6.61 -4.03
C LEU A 154 20.97 -7.41 -2.73
N VAL A 155 19.85 -8.09 -2.45
CA VAL A 155 19.70 -8.92 -1.24
C VAL A 155 20.64 -10.12 -1.29
N ARG A 156 20.71 -10.83 -2.42
CA ARG A 156 21.61 -12.00 -2.58
C ARG A 156 23.08 -11.67 -2.31
N ARG A 157 23.58 -10.56 -2.89
CA ARG A 157 24.99 -10.12 -2.69
C ARG A 157 25.34 -9.77 -1.25
N ARG A 158 24.35 -9.51 -0.40
CA ARG A 158 24.57 -9.20 1.02
C ARG A 158 24.48 -10.41 1.93
N GLN A 159 23.97 -11.51 1.40
CA GLN A 159 23.92 -12.81 2.10
C GLN A 159 25.16 -13.68 1.80
N GLU A 160 25.96 -13.34 0.76
CA GLU A 160 27.30 -13.89 0.47
C GLU A 160 28.37 -13.22 1.33
#